data_57afd71f2d0bf028ad813e1cf2f5dc27
#
_entry.id   57afd71f2d0bf028ad813e1cf2f5dc27
#
_cell.length_a   1.000
_cell.length_b   1.000
_cell.length_c   1.000
_cell.angle_alpha   90.00
_cell.angle_beta   90.00
_cell.angle_gamma   90.00
#
_symmetry.space_group_name_H-M   'P 1'
#
loop_
_entity.id
_entity.type
_entity.pdbx_description
1 polymer ?
#
loop_
_entity_poly.entity_id
_entity_poly.type
_entity_poly.pdbx_seq_one_letter_code
_entity_poly.pdbx_strand_id
1 'polypeptide(L)'
;MVPTPSADTFAALARSSPWRWSTLRFTVSWPGDPWRTGAVRAWLRRPDVLRVEALDGGLLQVVREPPDVRRAVPVLRPDGLVASRPAPWASGTDAPMHQDYHWVAMLDPAELADVRVESLTEVAHHDRPAWEAVVSPTVSYEPRCGCCPLLRSRRIDLLEYEDRPEHVLAAYPEAFRVRLDVGTGVCVLTEEIGGLTPGKGHDLRIEAVDEEMDDGLFRRR
;
A
#
# COMPACT_ATOMS: atom_id res chain seq x y z
N MET A 1 6.76 20.71 9.47
CA MET A 1 7.47 19.97 10.54
C MET A 1 7.21 18.50 10.30
N VAL A 2 8.25 17.66 10.25
CA VAL A 2 8.07 16.20 10.13
C VAL A 2 7.58 15.68 11.49
N PRO A 3 6.46 14.95 11.56
CA PRO A 3 5.97 14.40 12.81
C PRO A 3 6.97 13.41 13.41
N THR A 4 7.07 13.36 14.73
CA THR A 4 7.89 12.36 15.42
C THR A 4 7.19 10.98 15.34
N PRO A 5 7.91 9.90 15.04
CA PRO A 5 7.32 8.57 14.97
C PRO A 5 6.77 8.12 16.32
N SER A 6 5.51 7.70 16.29
CA SER A 6 4.77 7.05 17.36
C SER A 6 3.70 6.15 16.74
N ALA A 7 3.13 5.21 17.49
CA ALA A 7 2.05 4.36 16.96
C ALA A 7 0.88 5.20 16.42
N ASP A 8 0.55 6.30 17.09
CA ASP A 8 -0.54 7.21 16.66
C ASP A 8 -0.20 7.99 15.38
N THR A 9 1.03 8.51 15.25
CA THR A 9 1.46 9.19 14.02
C THR A 9 1.68 8.21 12.87
N PHE A 10 2.12 6.98 13.14
CA PHE A 10 2.20 5.91 12.13
C PHE A 10 0.82 5.57 11.56
N ALA A 11 -0.18 5.35 12.43
CA ALA A 11 -1.57 5.12 12.02
C ALA A 11 -2.14 6.31 11.23
N ALA A 12 -1.84 7.54 11.64
CA ALA A 12 -2.28 8.74 10.93
C ALA A 12 -1.60 8.88 9.55
N LEU A 13 -0.30 8.55 9.44
CA LEU A 13 0.43 8.54 8.16
C LEU A 13 -0.14 7.49 7.21
N ALA A 14 -0.43 6.27 7.69
CA ALA A 14 -1.06 5.21 6.92
C ALA A 14 -2.41 5.65 6.32
N ARG A 15 -3.20 6.43 7.07
CA ARG A 15 -4.46 7.00 6.58
C ARG A 15 -4.29 8.15 5.60
N SER A 16 -3.11 8.76 5.49
CA SER A 16 -2.92 10.05 4.80
C SER A 16 -2.59 9.94 3.33
N SER A 17 -2.13 8.79 2.84
CA SER A 17 -1.54 8.63 1.49
C SER A 17 -2.41 9.22 0.35
N PRO A 18 -3.75 9.04 0.30
CA PRO A 18 -4.55 9.58 -0.81
C PRO A 18 -4.49 11.09 -0.98
N TRP A 19 -4.19 11.82 0.08
CA TRP A 19 -4.18 13.30 0.09
C TRP A 19 -2.78 13.92 0.08
N ARG A 20 -1.72 13.10 0.00
CA ARG A 20 -0.34 13.57 0.11
C ARG A 20 0.38 13.69 -1.23
N TRP A 21 -0.18 13.15 -2.29
CA TRP A 21 0.40 13.18 -3.64
C TRP A 21 -0.66 13.01 -4.72
N SER A 22 -0.36 13.49 -5.91
CA SER A 22 -1.23 13.42 -7.10
C SER A 22 -0.67 12.50 -8.17
N THR A 23 0.65 12.51 -8.38
CA THR A 23 1.33 11.61 -9.30
C THR A 23 2.46 10.86 -8.60
N LEU A 24 2.66 9.62 -9.01
CA LEU A 24 3.72 8.77 -8.46
C LEU A 24 4.35 7.93 -9.59
N ARG A 25 5.68 7.98 -9.69
CA ARG A 25 6.44 7.01 -10.47
C ARG A 25 7.23 6.13 -9.52
N PHE A 26 7.15 4.83 -9.72
CA PHE A 26 7.79 3.87 -8.83
C PHE A 26 8.12 2.56 -9.54
N THR A 27 9.04 1.81 -8.95
CA THR A 27 9.24 0.39 -9.24
C THR A 27 8.82 -0.44 -8.04
N VAL A 28 8.32 -1.64 -8.28
CA VAL A 28 7.94 -2.58 -7.21
C VAL A 28 8.32 -4.00 -7.60
N SER A 29 8.79 -4.75 -6.61
CA SER A 29 9.06 -6.18 -6.68
C SER A 29 8.37 -6.91 -5.53
N TRP A 30 8.21 -8.22 -5.66
CA TRP A 30 7.52 -9.07 -4.67
C TRP A 30 8.42 -10.23 -4.24
N PRO A 31 9.40 -9.98 -3.35
CA PRO A 31 10.26 -11.03 -2.81
C PRO A 31 9.44 -12.16 -2.21
N GLY A 32 9.81 -13.40 -2.51
CA GLY A 32 9.17 -14.59 -1.95
C GLY A 32 7.77 -14.92 -2.48
N ASP A 33 7.22 -14.12 -3.40
CA ASP A 33 5.90 -14.41 -3.99
C ASP A 33 6.04 -15.18 -5.31
N PRO A 34 5.68 -16.47 -5.37
CA PRO A 34 5.83 -17.29 -6.59
C PRO A 34 4.80 -16.94 -7.68
N TRP A 35 3.73 -16.21 -7.32
CA TRP A 35 2.64 -15.85 -8.24
C TRP A 35 2.90 -14.52 -8.96
N ARG A 36 3.84 -13.72 -8.45
CA ARG A 36 4.21 -12.43 -9.01
C ARG A 36 5.63 -12.50 -9.55
N THR A 37 5.76 -12.63 -10.85
CA THR A 37 7.05 -12.78 -11.51
C THR A 37 7.54 -11.45 -12.06
N GLY A 38 8.74 -11.06 -11.61
CA GLY A 38 9.44 -9.88 -12.09
C GLY A 38 9.01 -8.58 -11.39
N ALA A 39 9.93 -7.65 -11.36
CA ALA A 39 9.65 -6.29 -10.92
C ALA A 39 9.00 -5.50 -12.07
N VAL A 40 8.18 -4.53 -11.71
CA VAL A 40 7.51 -3.64 -12.68
C VAL A 40 7.81 -2.19 -12.34
N ARG A 41 7.71 -1.31 -13.36
CA ARG A 41 7.69 0.13 -13.21
C ARG A 41 6.29 0.65 -13.49
N ALA A 42 5.83 1.60 -12.69
CA ALA A 42 4.52 2.18 -12.83
C ALA A 42 4.54 3.71 -12.80
N TRP A 43 3.62 4.28 -13.53
CA TRP A 43 3.25 5.69 -13.53
C TRP A 43 1.78 5.79 -13.15
N LEU A 44 1.50 6.42 -12.04
CA LEU A 44 0.15 6.61 -11.54
C LEU A 44 -0.14 8.11 -11.45
N ARG A 45 -1.21 8.54 -12.09
CA ARG A 45 -1.79 9.87 -11.92
C ARG A 45 -3.20 9.70 -11.36
N ARG A 46 -3.38 10.14 -10.13
CA ARG A 46 -4.69 10.11 -9.48
C ARG A 46 -5.65 11.10 -10.12
N PRO A 47 -6.96 10.80 -10.15
CA PRO A 47 -7.57 9.60 -9.54
C PRO A 47 -7.61 8.38 -10.46
N ASP A 48 -7.33 8.51 -11.76
CA ASP A 48 -7.94 7.70 -12.78
C ASP A 48 -6.98 6.99 -13.75
N VAL A 49 -5.68 7.25 -13.73
CA VAL A 49 -4.80 6.74 -14.79
C VAL A 49 -3.58 6.01 -14.23
N LEU A 50 -3.35 4.79 -14.74
CA LEU A 50 -2.19 3.96 -14.42
C LEU A 50 -1.57 3.39 -15.69
N ARG A 51 -0.23 3.43 -15.79
CA ARG A 51 0.57 2.67 -16.74
C ARG A 51 1.52 1.77 -15.98
N VAL A 52 1.63 0.51 -16.40
CA VAL A 52 2.58 -0.47 -15.85
C VAL A 52 3.39 -1.09 -16.97
N GLU A 53 4.69 -1.15 -16.77
CA GLU A 53 5.67 -1.77 -17.67
C GLU A 53 6.54 -2.77 -16.92
N ALA A 54 6.99 -3.81 -17.60
CA ALA A 54 8.12 -4.61 -17.16
C ALA A 54 9.40 -3.74 -17.16
N LEU A 55 10.42 -4.12 -16.40
CA LEU A 55 11.66 -3.31 -16.32
C LEU A 55 12.43 -3.25 -17.64
N ASP A 56 12.20 -4.17 -18.56
CA ASP A 56 12.75 -4.15 -19.93
C ASP A 56 12.01 -3.19 -20.87
N GLY A 57 10.97 -2.50 -20.39
CA GLY A 57 10.16 -1.56 -21.14
C GLY A 57 8.93 -2.16 -21.82
N GLY A 58 8.68 -3.47 -21.66
CA GLY A 58 7.47 -4.11 -22.19
C GLY A 58 6.22 -3.59 -21.50
N LEU A 59 5.25 -3.06 -22.27
CA LEU A 59 3.98 -2.58 -21.73
C LEU A 59 3.13 -3.76 -21.23
N LEU A 60 2.79 -3.74 -19.95
CA LEU A 60 1.92 -4.73 -19.31
C LEU A 60 0.47 -4.26 -19.24
N GLN A 61 0.25 -3.01 -18.84
CA GLN A 61 -1.11 -2.52 -18.60
C GLN A 61 -1.19 -0.99 -18.74
N VAL A 62 -2.30 -0.52 -19.28
CA VAL A 62 -2.76 0.85 -19.11
C VAL A 62 -4.21 0.80 -18.65
N VAL A 63 -4.48 1.40 -17.50
CA VAL A 63 -5.82 1.55 -16.93
C VAL A 63 -6.21 3.01 -17.02
N ARG A 64 -7.46 3.25 -17.40
CA ARG A 64 -8.09 4.56 -17.31
C ARG A 64 -9.49 4.35 -16.76
N GLU A 65 -9.70 4.77 -15.55
CA GLU A 65 -10.99 4.69 -14.87
C GLU A 65 -11.73 6.04 -15.02
N PRO A 66 -13.06 6.03 -15.09
CA PRO A 66 -13.80 7.29 -15.03
C PRO A 66 -13.53 7.95 -13.66
N PRO A 67 -13.13 9.24 -13.63
CA PRO A 67 -12.86 9.90 -12.37
C PRO A 67 -14.13 9.90 -11.50
N ASP A 68 -14.08 9.27 -10.34
CA ASP A 68 -15.08 9.53 -9.31
C ASP A 68 -14.86 10.95 -8.78
N VAL A 69 -15.80 11.82 -9.11
CA VAL A 69 -15.66 13.29 -9.05
C VAL A 69 -15.62 13.81 -7.59
N ARG A 70 -15.79 12.96 -6.59
CA ARG A 70 -15.94 13.38 -5.19
C ARG A 70 -14.73 12.96 -4.35
N ARG A 71 -13.64 13.71 -4.44
CA ARG A 71 -12.63 13.67 -3.37
C ARG A 71 -13.24 14.27 -2.09
N ALA A 72 -13.74 13.41 -1.23
CA ALA A 72 -14.18 13.84 0.09
C ALA A 72 -12.97 14.32 0.91
N VAL A 73 -13.16 15.38 1.68
CA VAL A 73 -12.10 16.02 2.46
C VAL A 73 -11.94 15.29 3.80
N PRO A 74 -10.71 14.87 4.16
CA PRO A 74 -10.45 14.24 5.45
C PRO A 74 -10.42 15.28 6.59
N VAL A 75 -10.60 14.83 7.81
CA VAL A 75 -10.29 15.64 8.99
C VAL A 75 -8.78 15.54 9.25
N LEU A 76 -8.11 16.69 9.32
CA LEU A 76 -6.67 16.74 9.55
C LEU A 76 -6.34 17.00 11.03
N ARG A 77 -5.21 16.49 11.47
CA ARG A 77 -4.53 16.78 12.73
C ARG A 77 -3.73 18.10 12.60
N PRO A 78 -3.29 18.68 13.73
CA PRO A 78 -2.41 19.85 13.69
C PRO A 78 -1.08 19.64 12.96
N ASP A 79 -0.58 18.38 12.90
CA ASP A 79 0.64 17.98 12.19
C ASP A 79 0.42 17.75 10.67
N GLY A 80 -0.81 17.96 10.18
CA GLY A 80 -1.19 17.81 8.77
C GLY A 80 -1.49 16.36 8.34
N LEU A 81 -1.36 15.39 9.24
CA LEU A 81 -1.77 14.00 8.98
C LEU A 81 -3.28 13.83 9.14
N VAL A 82 -3.83 12.77 8.54
CA VAL A 82 -5.26 12.47 8.60
C VAL A 82 -5.65 11.91 9.97
N ALA A 83 -6.51 12.63 10.68
CA ALA A 83 -7.14 12.16 11.92
C ALA A 83 -8.23 11.13 11.64
N SER A 84 -9.15 11.47 10.73
CA SER A 84 -10.21 10.56 10.29
C SER A 84 -10.50 10.71 8.81
N ARG A 85 -10.85 9.60 8.18
CA ARG A 85 -11.24 9.54 6.78
C ARG A 85 -12.74 9.76 6.62
N PRO A 86 -13.18 10.31 5.49
CA PRO A 86 -14.60 10.28 5.11
C PRO A 86 -15.06 8.82 4.94
N ALA A 87 -16.38 8.61 4.93
CA ALA A 87 -16.94 7.28 4.70
C ALA A 87 -16.43 6.66 3.39
N PRO A 88 -16.19 5.34 3.33
CA PRO A 88 -15.55 4.69 2.19
C PRO A 88 -16.21 5.00 0.83
N TRP A 89 -17.55 5.02 0.78
CA TRP A 89 -18.30 5.31 -0.46
C TRP A 89 -18.23 6.77 -0.91
N ALA A 90 -17.74 7.67 -0.05
CA ALA A 90 -17.58 9.08 -0.36
C ALA A 90 -16.13 9.47 -0.66
N SER A 91 -15.19 8.53 -0.51
CA SER A 91 -13.78 8.87 -0.53
C SER A 91 -13.18 8.97 -1.92
N GLY A 92 -13.66 8.20 -2.90
CA GLY A 92 -13.10 8.19 -4.28
C GLY A 92 -11.56 8.10 -4.29
N THR A 93 -10.99 7.41 -3.29
CA THR A 93 -9.54 7.43 -3.03
C THR A 93 -8.81 6.27 -3.67
N ASP A 94 -9.53 5.26 -4.16
CA ASP A 94 -8.91 4.10 -4.75
C ASP A 94 -8.18 4.49 -6.03
N ALA A 95 -6.91 4.16 -6.08
CA ALA A 95 -6.11 4.30 -7.29
C ALA A 95 -6.43 3.15 -8.27
N PRO A 96 -6.24 3.35 -9.59
CA PRO A 96 -6.34 2.26 -10.56
C PRO A 96 -5.47 1.08 -10.18
N MET A 97 -6.03 -0.12 -10.32
CA MET A 97 -5.44 -1.36 -9.83
C MET A 97 -4.60 -2.06 -10.91
N HIS A 98 -3.49 -2.67 -10.47
CA HIS A 98 -2.74 -3.65 -11.25
C HIS A 98 -2.76 -5.00 -10.53
N GLN A 99 -3.21 -6.04 -11.20
CA GLN A 99 -3.37 -7.42 -10.72
C GLN A 99 -4.45 -7.58 -9.64
N ASP A 100 -4.25 -7.06 -8.43
CA ASP A 100 -5.14 -7.27 -7.28
C ASP A 100 -5.15 -6.08 -6.30
N TYR A 101 -5.96 -6.18 -5.26
CA TYR A 101 -6.11 -5.13 -4.25
C TYR A 101 -4.90 -4.91 -3.34
N HIS A 102 -3.92 -5.83 -3.30
CA HIS A 102 -2.65 -5.57 -2.62
C HIS A 102 -1.95 -4.34 -3.22
N TRP A 103 -2.06 -4.17 -4.57
CA TRP A 103 -1.57 -2.98 -5.26
C TRP A 103 -2.20 -1.70 -4.71
N VAL A 104 -3.52 -1.70 -4.54
CA VAL A 104 -4.23 -0.53 -4.00
C VAL A 104 -3.86 -0.31 -2.53
N ALA A 105 -3.77 -1.39 -1.75
CA ALA A 105 -3.44 -1.35 -0.32
C ALA A 105 -2.02 -0.81 -0.06
N MET A 106 -1.02 -1.15 -0.88
CA MET A 106 0.32 -0.57 -0.70
C MET A 106 0.35 0.93 -1.02
N LEU A 107 -0.45 1.41 -1.97
CA LEU A 107 -0.55 2.82 -2.34
C LEU A 107 -1.44 3.63 -1.40
N ASP A 108 -2.38 2.99 -0.74
CA ASP A 108 -3.29 3.55 0.26
C ASP A 108 -3.41 2.59 1.46
N PRO A 109 -2.39 2.54 2.34
CA PRO A 109 -2.28 1.54 3.39
C PRO A 109 -3.13 1.85 4.63
N ALA A 110 -4.38 2.32 4.45
CA ALA A 110 -5.26 2.68 5.56
C ALA A 110 -5.49 1.56 6.56
N GLU A 111 -5.45 0.32 6.08
CA GLU A 111 -5.59 -0.88 6.92
C GLU A 111 -4.47 -1.01 7.98
N LEU A 112 -3.29 -0.39 7.74
CA LEU A 112 -2.21 -0.35 8.73
C LEU A 112 -2.47 0.63 9.90
N ALA A 113 -3.59 1.34 9.91
CA ALA A 113 -3.98 2.16 11.05
C ALA A 113 -4.51 1.33 12.24
N ASP A 114 -4.93 0.09 11.99
CA ASP A 114 -5.54 -0.79 12.99
C ASP A 114 -4.65 -1.99 13.35
N VAL A 115 -3.34 -1.75 13.39
CA VAL A 115 -2.33 -2.75 13.76
C VAL A 115 -1.77 -2.49 15.16
N ARG A 116 -1.25 -3.54 15.79
CA ARG A 116 -0.40 -3.41 16.97
C ARG A 116 1.03 -3.13 16.51
N VAL A 117 1.57 -1.98 16.91
CA VAL A 117 2.96 -1.60 16.66
C VAL A 117 3.83 -2.10 17.82
N GLU A 118 4.82 -2.95 17.54
CA GLU A 118 5.74 -3.52 18.51
C GLU A 118 7.06 -2.73 18.58
N SER A 119 7.53 -2.25 17.45
CA SER A 119 8.67 -1.34 17.34
C SER A 119 8.43 -0.32 16.22
N LEU A 120 9.06 0.83 16.35
CA LEU A 120 8.96 1.89 15.34
C LEU A 120 10.24 2.71 15.33
N THR A 121 10.87 2.83 14.15
CA THR A 121 12.12 3.57 13.93
C THR A 121 12.08 4.37 12.65
N GLU A 122 12.90 5.42 12.58
CA GLU A 122 13.16 6.13 11.33
C GLU A 122 14.29 5.42 10.57
N VAL A 123 14.08 5.21 9.28
CA VAL A 123 15.05 4.58 8.38
C VAL A 123 15.09 5.30 7.05
N ALA A 124 16.10 5.02 6.24
CA ALA A 124 16.08 5.33 4.81
C ALA A 124 15.58 4.09 4.04
N HIS A 125 14.67 4.31 3.08
CA HIS A 125 14.24 3.29 2.12
C HIS A 125 14.44 3.82 0.70
N HIS A 126 15.38 3.23 -0.04
CA HIS A 126 15.80 3.72 -1.36
C HIS A 126 16.04 5.24 -1.36
N ASP A 127 16.87 5.71 -0.41
CA ASP A 127 17.27 7.12 -0.21
C ASP A 127 16.14 8.07 0.23
N ARG A 128 14.96 7.56 0.58
CA ARG A 128 13.84 8.37 1.10
C ARG A 128 13.59 8.11 2.59
N PRO A 129 13.22 9.13 3.37
CA PRO A 129 12.83 8.93 4.77
C PRO A 129 11.60 8.01 4.86
N ALA A 130 11.68 6.99 5.67
CA ALA A 130 10.59 6.07 5.96
C ALA A 130 10.50 5.77 7.46
N TRP A 131 9.31 5.42 7.91
CA TRP A 131 9.09 4.83 9.21
C TRP A 131 8.97 3.31 9.08
N GLU A 132 9.91 2.61 9.70
CA GLU A 132 9.86 1.15 9.80
C GLU A 132 9.20 0.73 11.11
N ALA A 133 8.22 -0.14 11.00
CA ALA A 133 7.55 -0.73 12.15
C ALA A 133 7.54 -2.27 12.04
N VAL A 134 7.65 -2.93 13.19
CA VAL A 134 7.22 -4.33 13.33
C VAL A 134 5.80 -4.30 13.85
N VAL A 135 4.89 -4.94 13.13
CA VAL A 135 3.46 -4.88 13.40
C VAL A 135 2.80 -6.25 13.37
N SER A 136 1.69 -6.37 14.10
CA SER A 136 0.80 -7.54 14.04
C SER A 136 -0.64 -7.08 13.83
N PRO A 137 -1.45 -7.76 12.99
CA PRO A 137 -2.85 -7.43 12.80
C PRO A 137 -3.63 -7.61 14.11
N THR A 138 -4.49 -6.65 14.44
CA THR A 138 -5.40 -6.72 15.59
C THR A 138 -6.71 -7.42 15.23
N VAL A 139 -7.60 -7.58 16.18
CA VAL A 139 -8.95 -8.11 15.92
C VAL A 139 -9.79 -7.15 15.06
N SER A 140 -9.47 -5.87 15.07
CA SER A 140 -10.12 -4.82 14.26
C SER A 140 -9.42 -4.58 12.91
N TYR A 141 -8.32 -5.27 12.63
CA TYR A 141 -7.65 -5.15 11.33
C TYR A 141 -8.60 -5.64 10.22
N GLU A 142 -8.98 -4.73 9.34
CA GLU A 142 -9.82 -4.99 8.18
C GLU A 142 -9.05 -4.65 6.90
N PRO A 143 -8.56 -5.66 6.17
CA PRO A 143 -7.90 -5.42 4.90
C PRO A 143 -8.90 -4.97 3.84
N ARG A 144 -8.42 -4.23 2.86
CA ARG A 144 -9.21 -3.83 1.69
C ARG A 144 -9.77 -5.04 0.92
N CYS A 145 -9.01 -6.14 0.91
CA CYS A 145 -9.42 -7.42 0.34
C CYS A 145 -8.87 -8.56 1.20
N GLY A 146 -9.71 -9.51 1.58
CA GLY A 146 -9.30 -10.66 2.37
C GLY A 146 -8.38 -11.63 1.63
N CYS A 147 -8.52 -11.73 0.29
CA CYS A 147 -7.69 -12.65 -0.50
C CYS A 147 -6.24 -12.16 -0.75
N CYS A 148 -5.99 -10.85 -0.65
CA CYS A 148 -4.68 -10.25 -0.91
C CYS A 148 -4.35 -9.08 0.08
N PRO A 149 -4.45 -9.31 1.40
CA PRO A 149 -4.19 -8.29 2.41
C PRO A 149 -2.72 -7.91 2.44
N LEU A 150 -2.38 -6.71 2.97
CA LEU A 150 -0.99 -6.38 3.29
C LEU A 150 -0.43 -7.30 4.38
N LEU A 151 -1.25 -7.65 5.38
CA LEU A 151 -0.87 -8.47 6.51
C LEU A 151 -1.78 -9.70 6.58
N ARG A 152 -1.38 -10.78 5.92
CA ARG A 152 -2.14 -12.03 5.91
C ARG A 152 -2.15 -12.67 7.30
N SER A 153 -3.32 -13.07 7.78
CA SER A 153 -3.47 -13.70 9.08
C SER A 153 -4.51 -14.82 9.04
N ARG A 154 -4.43 -15.75 10.01
CA ARG A 154 -5.39 -16.85 10.12
C ARG A 154 -6.84 -16.35 10.22
N ARG A 155 -7.05 -15.25 10.95
CA ARG A 155 -8.39 -14.68 11.12
C ARG A 155 -8.96 -14.25 9.78
N ILE A 156 -8.16 -13.55 8.96
CA ILE A 156 -8.60 -13.08 7.66
C ILE A 156 -8.88 -14.25 6.72
N ASP A 157 -7.98 -15.23 6.65
CA ASP A 157 -8.18 -16.40 5.81
C ASP A 157 -9.42 -17.21 6.19
N LEU A 158 -9.71 -17.36 7.49
CA LEU A 158 -10.91 -18.05 7.95
C LEU A 158 -12.21 -17.33 7.57
N LEU A 159 -12.18 -16.01 7.47
CA LEU A 159 -13.32 -15.21 7.02
C LEU A 159 -13.45 -15.23 5.48
N GLU A 160 -12.33 -15.09 4.77
CA GLU A 160 -12.31 -15.03 3.31
C GLU A 160 -12.59 -16.39 2.65
N TYR A 161 -12.11 -17.47 3.29
CA TYR A 161 -12.16 -18.83 2.74
C TYR A 161 -13.03 -19.78 3.59
N GLU A 162 -14.15 -19.27 4.13
CA GLU A 162 -15.07 -20.06 4.97
C GLU A 162 -15.49 -21.38 4.27
N ASP A 163 -15.78 -21.31 2.98
CA ASP A 163 -16.19 -22.47 2.15
C ASP A 163 -15.02 -23.17 1.42
N ARG A 164 -13.77 -22.75 1.65
CA ARG A 164 -12.57 -23.24 0.95
C ARG A 164 -11.40 -23.43 1.91
N PRO A 165 -11.51 -24.36 2.87
CA PRO A 165 -10.51 -24.55 3.92
C PRO A 165 -9.11 -24.92 3.41
N GLU A 166 -8.98 -25.41 2.18
CA GLU A 166 -7.71 -25.71 1.51
C GLU A 166 -6.86 -24.46 1.24
N HIS A 167 -7.45 -23.26 1.26
CA HIS A 167 -6.74 -21.97 1.14
C HIS A 167 -6.21 -21.44 2.48
N VAL A 168 -6.66 -22.01 3.60
CA VAL A 168 -6.19 -21.64 4.94
C VAL A 168 -4.79 -22.23 5.15
N LEU A 169 -3.81 -21.36 5.48
CA LEU A 169 -2.43 -21.79 5.62
C LEU A 169 -2.22 -22.64 6.89
N ALA A 170 -1.25 -23.56 6.84
CA ALA A 170 -0.86 -24.36 7.99
C ALA A 170 -0.15 -23.53 9.08
N ALA A 171 0.60 -22.49 8.67
CA ALA A 171 1.23 -21.54 9.59
C ALA A 171 1.21 -20.13 9.00
N TYR A 172 1.13 -19.14 9.87
CA TYR A 172 1.05 -17.73 9.53
C TYR A 172 2.25 -16.96 10.05
N PRO A 173 2.59 -15.78 9.46
CA PRO A 173 3.58 -14.89 10.03
C PRO A 173 3.26 -14.54 11.49
N GLU A 174 4.29 -14.44 12.31
CA GLU A 174 4.19 -14.00 13.70
C GLU A 174 4.01 -12.48 13.77
N ALA A 175 4.68 -11.76 12.86
CA ALA A 175 4.62 -10.32 12.69
C ALA A 175 5.00 -9.95 11.26
N PHE A 176 4.95 -8.64 10.97
CA PHE A 176 5.37 -8.08 9.69
C PHE A 176 6.29 -6.89 9.93
N ARG A 177 7.38 -6.81 9.16
CA ARG A 177 8.10 -5.56 9.00
C ARG A 177 7.40 -4.77 7.91
N VAL A 178 7.04 -3.52 8.21
CA VAL A 178 6.43 -2.61 7.25
C VAL A 178 7.18 -1.29 7.23
N ARG A 179 7.22 -0.62 6.06
CA ARG A 179 7.75 0.74 5.94
C ARG A 179 6.72 1.65 5.28
N LEU A 180 6.50 2.81 5.90
CA LEU A 180 5.73 3.90 5.30
C LEU A 180 6.70 5.01 4.87
N ASP A 181 6.65 5.43 3.60
CA ASP A 181 7.35 6.63 3.14
C ASP A 181 6.77 7.86 3.83
N VAL A 182 7.62 8.62 4.52
CA VAL A 182 7.19 9.78 5.33
C VAL A 182 6.58 10.88 4.47
N GLY A 183 7.05 11.05 3.24
CA GLY A 183 6.55 12.08 2.32
C GLY A 183 5.17 11.77 1.78
N THR A 184 4.90 10.53 1.41
CA THR A 184 3.69 10.12 0.68
C THR A 184 2.71 9.31 1.50
N GLY A 185 3.15 8.64 2.58
CA GLY A 185 2.33 7.67 3.32
C GLY A 185 2.11 6.34 2.59
N VAL A 186 2.77 6.11 1.47
CA VAL A 186 2.75 4.82 0.74
C VAL A 186 3.44 3.76 1.57
N CYS A 187 2.89 2.55 1.61
CA CYS A 187 3.56 1.38 2.18
C CYS A 187 4.61 0.89 1.17
N VAL A 188 5.86 1.23 1.43
CA VAL A 188 6.96 0.93 0.50
C VAL A 188 7.63 -0.41 0.76
N LEU A 189 7.31 -1.05 1.88
CA LEU A 189 7.77 -2.40 2.19
C LEU A 189 6.75 -3.13 3.05
N THR A 190 6.53 -4.40 2.72
CA THR A 190 6.05 -5.41 3.67
C THR A 190 6.97 -6.62 3.61
N GLU A 191 7.21 -7.26 4.75
CA GLU A 191 8.02 -8.46 4.86
C GLU A 191 7.46 -9.35 5.97
N GLU A 192 7.12 -10.60 5.66
CA GLU A 192 6.67 -11.58 6.65
C GLU A 192 7.82 -11.97 7.60
N ILE A 193 7.54 -11.98 8.90
CA ILE A 193 8.43 -12.46 9.95
C ILE A 193 7.87 -13.79 10.47
N GLY A 194 8.65 -14.87 10.33
CA GLY A 194 8.15 -16.21 10.65
C GLY A 194 7.17 -16.77 9.61
N GLY A 195 6.38 -17.77 10.01
CA GLY A 195 5.42 -18.44 9.15
C GLY A 195 6.04 -19.35 8.07
N LEU A 196 5.28 -19.62 7.00
CA LEU A 196 5.71 -20.52 5.93
C LEU A 196 6.66 -19.84 4.93
N THR A 197 6.55 -18.53 4.78
CA THR A 197 7.26 -17.76 3.75
C THR A 197 7.95 -16.53 4.33
N PRO A 198 8.92 -16.71 5.28
CA PRO A 198 9.64 -15.55 5.84
C PRO A 198 10.29 -14.73 4.73
N GLY A 199 10.18 -13.40 4.82
CA GLY A 199 10.69 -12.49 3.81
C GLY A 199 9.76 -12.24 2.63
N LYS A 200 8.61 -12.94 2.54
CA LYS A 200 7.60 -12.66 1.53
C LYS A 200 6.97 -11.28 1.76
N GLY A 201 6.75 -10.54 0.68
CA GLY A 201 6.11 -9.23 0.74
C GLY A 201 6.28 -8.43 -0.54
N HIS A 202 6.38 -7.10 -0.41
CA HIS A 202 6.73 -6.22 -1.51
C HIS A 202 7.85 -5.25 -1.11
N ASP A 203 8.59 -4.79 -2.11
CA ASP A 203 9.59 -3.73 -2.02
C ASP A 203 9.32 -2.72 -3.13
N LEU A 204 8.92 -1.49 -2.75
CA LEU A 204 8.53 -0.42 -3.64
C LEU A 204 9.52 0.75 -3.52
N ARG A 205 10.18 1.08 -4.63
CA ARG A 205 11.04 2.26 -4.76
C ARG A 205 10.27 3.39 -5.41
N ILE A 206 10.03 4.47 -4.69
CA ILE A 206 9.49 5.73 -5.25
C ILE A 206 10.61 6.41 -6.04
N GLU A 207 10.38 6.65 -7.33
CA GLU A 207 11.30 7.32 -8.24
C GLU A 207 11.00 8.81 -8.39
N ALA A 208 9.70 9.19 -8.39
CA ALA A 208 9.26 10.58 -8.42
C ALA A 208 7.88 10.76 -7.79
N VAL A 209 7.66 11.93 -7.20
CA VAL A 209 6.40 12.35 -6.58
C VAL A 209 6.00 13.70 -7.18
N ASP A 210 4.73 13.83 -7.56
CA ASP A 210 4.13 15.05 -8.11
C ASP A 210 4.85 15.60 -9.35
N GLU A 211 5.52 14.71 -10.12
CA GLU A 211 6.04 15.08 -11.43
C GLU A 211 4.89 15.24 -12.45
N GLU A 212 5.06 16.15 -13.38
CA GLU A 212 4.12 16.32 -14.49
C GLU A 212 4.11 15.10 -15.40
N MET A 213 2.92 14.55 -15.67
CA MET A 213 2.74 13.38 -16.53
C MET A 213 1.83 13.73 -17.71
N ASP A 214 2.40 13.70 -18.92
CA ASP A 214 1.66 13.97 -20.15
C ASP A 214 0.65 12.84 -20.45
N ASP A 215 -0.51 13.18 -21.05
CA ASP A 215 -1.53 12.22 -21.45
C ASP A 215 -1.04 11.19 -22.47
N GLY A 216 -0.02 11.53 -23.25
CA GLY A 216 0.63 10.62 -24.19
C GLY A 216 1.31 9.44 -23.53
N LEU A 217 1.79 9.61 -22.28
CA LEU A 217 2.36 8.53 -21.47
C LEU A 217 1.36 7.39 -21.26
N PHE A 218 0.08 7.70 -21.11
CA PHE A 218 -0.99 6.74 -20.82
C PHE A 218 -1.73 6.24 -22.07
N ARG A 219 -1.10 6.30 -23.24
CA ARG A 219 -1.64 5.70 -24.47
C ARG A 219 -1.11 4.28 -24.64
N ARG A 220 -1.99 3.36 -25.04
CA ARG A 220 -1.55 2.03 -25.51
C ARG A 220 -0.88 2.26 -26.89
N ARG A 221 0.39 1.98 -26.97
CA ARG A 221 1.10 1.93 -28.26
C ARG A 221 1.26 0.48 -28.67
#